data_024673bac1957bedfaa7c411138b322d
#
_entry.id   024673bac1957bedfaa7c411138b322d
#
_cell.length_a   1.000
_cell.length_b   1.000
_cell.length_c   1.000
_cell.angle_alpha   90.00
_cell.angle_beta   90.00
_cell.angle_gamma   90.00
#
_symmetry.space_group_name_H-M   'P 1'
#
loop_
_entity.id
_entity.type
_entity.pdbx_description
1 polymer ?
#
loop_
_entity_poly.entity_id
_entity_poly.type
_entity_poly.pdbx_seq_one_letter_code
_entity_poly.pdbx_strand_id
1 'polypeptide(L)'
;MLTANWLKKAGEWYYFGENGEGFEGIQTVRGIKYYFEAVKMQTGGTVEADGITYEICSDGTLKIKETEVAQKDGWLQKGKNWYYVKYHAFYTDTIEKINGKLYGFDTDGRMYENVSFQCRNADGILGTYYADKSGALRTSQKYQSGKDTYYFDEYGRGYEGAHMIDGKQYQFEGGKIVG
;
A
#
# COMPACT_ATOMS: atom_id res chain seq x y z
N MET A 1 15.91 -26.67 -8.05
CA MET A 1 14.63 -25.97 -7.87
C MET A 1 14.91 -24.50 -8.09
N LEU A 2 14.19 -23.85 -9.00
CA LEU A 2 14.35 -22.40 -9.23
C LEU A 2 13.42 -21.69 -8.24
N THR A 3 13.98 -20.92 -7.33
CA THR A 3 13.24 -20.19 -6.29
C THR A 3 13.56 -18.70 -6.35
N ALA A 4 12.56 -17.86 -6.16
CA ALA A 4 12.65 -16.38 -6.12
C ALA A 4 13.48 -15.79 -7.27
N ASN A 5 13.32 -16.31 -8.49
CA ASN A 5 14.18 -15.95 -9.61
C ASN A 5 13.48 -15.90 -10.96
N TRP A 6 14.03 -15.06 -11.85
CA TRP A 6 13.62 -14.98 -13.24
C TRP A 6 14.22 -16.12 -14.06
N LEU A 7 13.42 -16.71 -14.93
CA LEU A 7 13.84 -17.69 -15.94
C LEU A 7 13.42 -17.22 -17.32
N LYS A 8 14.36 -17.19 -18.27
CA LYS A 8 14.07 -17.02 -19.68
C LYS A 8 14.16 -18.37 -20.41
N LYS A 9 13.06 -18.78 -21.07
CA LYS A 9 13.01 -20.04 -21.82
C LYS A 9 12.23 -19.83 -23.13
N ALA A 10 12.80 -20.22 -24.25
CA ALA A 10 12.22 -20.08 -25.59
C ALA A 10 11.78 -18.62 -25.93
N GLY A 11 12.51 -17.62 -25.42
CA GLY A 11 12.18 -16.21 -25.61
C GLY A 11 11.23 -15.61 -24.57
N GLU A 12 10.52 -16.42 -23.82
CA GLU A 12 9.52 -16.03 -22.83
C GLU A 12 10.13 -15.93 -21.42
N TRP A 13 9.55 -15.04 -20.58
CA TRP A 13 9.97 -14.85 -19.21
C TRP A 13 8.99 -15.49 -18.23
N TYR A 14 9.55 -16.08 -17.17
CA TYR A 14 8.86 -16.73 -16.06
C TYR A 14 9.43 -16.25 -14.75
N TYR A 15 8.62 -16.23 -13.69
CA TYR A 15 9.11 -15.99 -12.34
C TYR A 15 8.61 -17.06 -11.39
N PHE A 16 9.49 -17.54 -10.52
CA PHE A 16 9.19 -18.56 -9.52
C PHE A 16 9.38 -17.98 -8.11
N GLY A 17 8.42 -18.20 -7.23
CA GLY A 17 8.49 -17.83 -5.83
C GLY A 17 9.48 -18.66 -5.03
N GLU A 18 9.60 -18.36 -3.74
CA GLU A 18 10.55 -19.02 -2.84
C GLU A 18 10.29 -20.54 -2.70
N ASN A 19 9.04 -20.96 -2.85
CA ASN A 19 8.66 -22.38 -2.81
C ASN A 19 8.80 -23.08 -4.19
N GLY A 20 9.24 -22.36 -5.21
CA GLY A 20 9.37 -22.84 -6.57
C GLY A 20 8.06 -22.87 -7.36
N GLU A 21 6.96 -22.30 -6.81
CA GLU A 21 5.72 -22.10 -7.57
C GLU A 21 5.89 -21.02 -8.62
N GLY A 22 5.30 -21.24 -9.81
CA GLY A 22 5.22 -20.23 -10.85
C GLY A 22 4.16 -19.18 -10.52
N PHE A 23 4.41 -17.93 -10.87
CA PHE A 23 3.48 -16.84 -10.63
C PHE A 23 2.32 -16.83 -11.61
N GLU A 24 1.14 -16.44 -11.13
CA GLU A 24 -0.11 -16.23 -11.88
C GLU A 24 -0.76 -14.92 -11.51
N GLY A 25 -1.46 -14.30 -12.46
CA GLY A 25 -2.14 -13.03 -12.25
C GLY A 25 -1.17 -11.85 -12.09
N ILE A 26 -1.63 -10.79 -11.44
CA ILE A 26 -0.77 -9.64 -11.10
C ILE A 26 0.06 -9.96 -9.87
N GLN A 27 1.38 -9.87 -10.01
CA GLN A 27 2.35 -10.15 -8.96
C GLN A 27 3.36 -9.01 -8.83
N THR A 28 3.82 -8.75 -7.61
CA THR A 28 4.86 -7.75 -7.34
C THR A 28 6.20 -8.44 -7.12
N VAL A 29 7.18 -8.13 -7.99
CA VAL A 29 8.54 -8.63 -7.89
C VAL A 29 9.47 -7.46 -7.65
N ARG A 30 10.12 -7.42 -6.48
CA ARG A 30 11.05 -6.33 -6.07
C ARG A 30 10.45 -4.93 -6.22
N GLY A 31 9.16 -4.76 -5.83
CA GLY A 31 8.43 -3.51 -5.88
C GLY A 31 7.86 -3.12 -7.24
N ILE A 32 8.04 -3.94 -8.28
CA ILE A 32 7.52 -3.73 -9.62
C ILE A 32 6.42 -4.76 -9.92
N LYS A 33 5.29 -4.31 -10.48
CA LYS A 33 4.19 -5.19 -10.85
C LYS A 33 4.37 -5.77 -12.25
N TYR A 34 4.03 -7.04 -12.38
CA TYR A 34 4.00 -7.81 -13.62
C TYR A 34 2.71 -8.61 -13.71
N TYR A 35 2.28 -8.98 -14.91
CA TYR A 35 1.17 -9.89 -15.13
C TYR A 35 1.64 -11.21 -15.70
N PHE A 36 1.18 -12.31 -15.10
CA PHE A 36 1.51 -13.67 -15.50
C PHE A 36 0.24 -14.42 -15.88
N GLU A 37 0.30 -15.12 -17.01
CA GLU A 37 -0.75 -16.02 -17.48
C GLU A 37 -0.12 -17.34 -17.90
N ALA A 38 -0.63 -18.45 -17.40
CA ALA A 38 -0.02 -19.77 -17.54
C ALA A 38 1.47 -19.75 -17.13
N VAL A 39 1.76 -19.10 -16.00
CA VAL A 39 3.13 -18.93 -15.41
C VAL A 39 4.06 -18.05 -16.26
N LYS A 40 3.64 -17.60 -17.42
CA LYS A 40 4.42 -16.78 -18.34
C LYS A 40 4.14 -15.30 -18.13
N MET A 41 5.19 -14.47 -18.00
CA MET A 41 5.06 -13.02 -17.97
C MET A 41 4.51 -12.52 -19.31
N GLN A 42 3.44 -11.73 -19.23
CA GLN A 42 2.84 -11.10 -20.39
C GLN A 42 3.54 -9.79 -20.74
N THR A 43 3.54 -9.43 -22.02
CA THR A 43 4.07 -8.17 -22.54
C THR A 43 3.09 -7.58 -23.55
N GLY A 44 2.80 -6.29 -23.43
CA GLY A 44 1.81 -5.60 -24.27
C GLY A 44 0.36 -5.94 -23.91
N GLY A 45 -0.56 -5.07 -24.32
CA GLY A 45 -1.98 -5.20 -24.00
C GLY A 45 -2.37 -4.55 -22.69
N THR A 46 -3.48 -4.98 -22.13
CA THR A 46 -4.03 -4.46 -20.86
C THR A 46 -4.57 -5.60 -20.00
N VAL A 47 -4.55 -5.42 -18.69
CA VAL A 47 -5.21 -6.32 -17.74
C VAL A 47 -6.02 -5.48 -16.76
N GLU A 48 -7.18 -5.97 -16.37
CA GLU A 48 -8.04 -5.33 -15.37
C GLU A 48 -8.02 -6.12 -14.07
N ALA A 49 -7.80 -5.42 -12.95
CA ALA A 49 -7.90 -5.99 -11.63
C ALA A 49 -8.44 -4.94 -10.66
N ASP A 50 -9.38 -5.34 -9.80
CA ASP A 50 -10.02 -4.50 -8.79
C ASP A 50 -10.61 -3.18 -9.35
N GLY A 51 -11.03 -3.17 -10.62
CA GLY A 51 -11.57 -2.01 -11.32
C GLY A 51 -10.50 -1.01 -11.80
N ILE A 52 -9.24 -1.40 -11.81
CA ILE A 52 -8.14 -0.62 -12.38
C ILE A 52 -7.67 -1.32 -13.65
N THR A 53 -7.58 -0.58 -14.75
CA THR A 53 -6.96 -1.06 -15.98
C THR A 53 -5.47 -0.74 -15.96
N TYR A 54 -4.65 -1.77 -16.10
CA TYR A 54 -3.21 -1.63 -16.25
C TYR A 54 -2.81 -1.82 -17.71
N GLU A 55 -1.90 -0.98 -18.18
CA GLU A 55 -1.16 -1.20 -19.40
C GLU A 55 0.02 -2.14 -19.12
N ILE A 56 0.16 -3.21 -19.89
CA ILE A 56 1.30 -4.12 -19.84
C ILE A 56 2.37 -3.57 -20.78
N CYS A 57 3.44 -3.02 -20.25
CA CYS A 57 4.52 -2.45 -21.05
C CYS A 57 5.30 -3.53 -21.83
N SER A 58 6.10 -3.12 -22.80
CA SER A 58 6.91 -4.06 -23.61
C SER A 58 7.98 -4.80 -22.81
N ASP A 59 8.38 -4.29 -21.66
CA ASP A 59 9.29 -4.93 -20.70
C ASP A 59 8.55 -5.81 -19.67
N GLY A 60 7.22 -5.94 -19.78
CA GLY A 60 6.36 -6.70 -18.89
C GLY A 60 5.90 -5.96 -17.65
N THR A 61 6.41 -4.75 -17.37
CA THR A 61 5.98 -3.97 -16.22
C THR A 61 4.55 -3.47 -16.39
N LEU A 62 3.81 -3.35 -15.29
CA LEU A 62 2.47 -2.80 -15.28
C LEU A 62 2.48 -1.32 -14.94
N LYS A 63 1.73 -0.54 -15.70
CA LYS A 63 1.40 0.86 -15.40
C LYS A 63 -0.10 1.04 -15.38
N ILE A 64 -0.62 1.90 -14.50
CA ILE A 64 -2.04 2.27 -14.54
C ILE A 64 -2.28 3.02 -15.84
N LYS A 65 -3.31 2.58 -16.60
CA LYS A 65 -3.62 3.16 -17.91
C LYS A 65 -4.14 4.60 -17.73
N GLU A 66 -3.49 5.56 -18.36
CA GLU A 66 -3.78 7.00 -18.21
C GLU A 66 -5.24 7.38 -18.51
N THR A 67 -5.94 6.65 -19.40
CA THR A 67 -7.35 6.90 -19.71
C THR A 67 -8.29 6.75 -18.51
N GLU A 68 -7.87 6.05 -17.46
CA GLU A 68 -8.66 5.94 -16.22
C GLU A 68 -8.27 7.01 -15.19
N VAL A 69 -7.10 7.59 -15.32
CA VAL A 69 -6.59 8.66 -14.45
C VAL A 69 -6.93 10.06 -14.99
N ALA A 70 -7.46 10.18 -16.22
CA ALA A 70 -8.00 11.42 -16.77
C ALA A 70 -9.24 11.95 -15.99
N GLN A 71 -9.49 11.42 -14.81
CA GLN A 71 -10.55 11.85 -13.92
C GLN A 71 -10.15 13.12 -13.18
N LYS A 72 -11.16 13.93 -12.90
CA LYS A 72 -11.04 15.12 -12.07
C LYS A 72 -10.36 14.79 -10.75
N ASP A 73 -9.43 15.64 -10.31
CA ASP A 73 -8.82 15.58 -8.98
C ASP A 73 -9.88 15.35 -7.89
N GLY A 74 -9.64 14.46 -6.97
CA GLY A 74 -10.53 14.18 -5.85
C GLY A 74 -10.69 12.70 -5.53
N TRP A 75 -11.66 12.42 -4.67
CA TRP A 75 -11.99 11.06 -4.27
C TRP A 75 -12.68 10.30 -5.39
N LEU A 76 -12.25 9.06 -5.59
CA LEU A 76 -12.81 8.12 -6.55
C LEU A 76 -13.12 6.81 -5.85
N GLN A 77 -14.34 6.31 -6.00
CA GLN A 77 -14.71 4.97 -5.54
C GLN A 77 -14.78 4.02 -6.74
N LYS A 78 -14.04 2.90 -6.63
CA LYS A 78 -14.12 1.78 -7.58
C LYS A 78 -14.42 0.49 -6.80
N GLY A 79 -15.58 -0.11 -7.06
CA GLY A 79 -16.08 -1.23 -6.28
C GLY A 79 -16.21 -0.87 -4.80
N LYS A 80 -15.53 -1.61 -3.92
CA LYS A 80 -15.48 -1.35 -2.47
C LYS A 80 -14.31 -0.48 -2.03
N ASN A 81 -13.40 -0.14 -2.94
CA ASN A 81 -12.15 0.56 -2.62
C ASN A 81 -12.26 2.05 -2.93
N TRP A 82 -11.61 2.87 -2.10
CA TRP A 82 -11.46 4.30 -2.32
C TRP A 82 -10.04 4.62 -2.78
N TYR A 83 -9.94 5.61 -3.67
CA TYR A 83 -8.71 6.15 -4.26
C TYR A 83 -8.76 7.66 -4.20
N TYR A 84 -7.61 8.31 -4.27
CA TYR A 84 -7.55 9.75 -4.45
C TYR A 84 -6.72 10.09 -5.69
N VAL A 85 -7.32 10.85 -6.61
CA VAL A 85 -6.68 11.36 -7.84
C VAL A 85 -6.13 12.75 -7.55
N LYS A 86 -4.88 12.98 -7.91
CA LYS A 86 -4.22 14.29 -7.88
C LYS A 86 -3.29 14.43 -9.06
N TYR A 87 -3.44 15.54 -9.81
CA TYR A 87 -2.65 15.80 -11.03
C TYR A 87 -2.67 14.60 -12.01
N HIS A 88 -3.87 14.05 -12.25
CA HIS A 88 -4.08 12.89 -13.12
C HIS A 88 -3.36 11.60 -12.69
N ALA A 89 -2.96 11.48 -11.42
CA ALA A 89 -2.35 10.27 -10.85
C ALA A 89 -3.06 9.84 -9.56
N PHE A 90 -3.07 8.55 -9.26
CA PHE A 90 -3.46 8.07 -7.94
C PHE A 90 -2.33 8.31 -6.94
N TYR A 91 -2.68 8.64 -5.71
CA TYR A 91 -1.74 8.48 -4.61
C TYR A 91 -1.50 6.99 -4.38
N THR A 92 -0.24 6.58 -4.33
CA THR A 92 0.19 5.19 -4.11
C THR A 92 1.35 5.15 -3.13
N ASP A 93 1.37 4.15 -2.24
CA ASP A 93 2.44 3.92 -1.25
C ASP A 93 2.83 5.21 -0.48
N THR A 94 1.82 5.95 -0.03
CA THR A 94 2.03 7.26 0.59
C THR A 94 1.00 7.57 1.67
N ILE A 95 1.32 8.56 2.49
CA ILE A 95 0.40 9.20 3.43
C ILE A 95 0.22 10.65 2.99
N GLU A 96 -1.02 11.04 2.77
CA GLU A 96 -1.37 12.35 2.24
C GLU A 96 -2.39 13.08 3.10
N LYS A 97 -2.22 14.41 3.20
CA LYS A 97 -3.17 15.28 3.88
C LYS A 97 -4.20 15.81 2.90
N ILE A 98 -5.45 15.34 3.04
CA ILE A 98 -6.56 15.71 2.18
C ILE A 98 -7.65 16.38 3.04
N ASN A 99 -7.98 17.63 2.74
CA ASN A 99 -8.99 18.42 3.47
C ASN A 99 -8.78 18.40 5.00
N GLY A 100 -7.51 18.51 5.44
CA GLY A 100 -7.14 18.60 6.85
C GLY A 100 -6.98 17.26 7.58
N LYS A 101 -7.32 16.14 6.98
CA LYS A 101 -7.14 14.78 7.52
C LYS A 101 -6.04 14.05 6.78
N LEU A 102 -5.34 13.14 7.45
CA LEU A 102 -4.35 12.25 6.84
C LEU A 102 -5.02 10.95 6.39
N TYR A 103 -4.60 10.46 5.24
CA TYR A 103 -5.03 9.18 4.66
C TYR A 103 -3.81 8.43 4.14
N GLY A 104 -3.82 7.11 4.27
CA GLY A 104 -2.78 6.26 3.71
C GLY A 104 -3.30 5.49 2.49
N PHE A 105 -2.42 5.30 1.51
CA PHE A 105 -2.72 4.57 0.28
C PHE A 105 -1.69 3.44 0.08
N ASP A 106 -2.18 2.29 -0.34
CA ASP A 106 -1.31 1.15 -0.65
C ASP A 106 -0.61 1.31 -2.01
N THR A 107 0.19 0.33 -2.38
CA THR A 107 0.92 0.32 -3.66
C THR A 107 0.01 0.26 -4.89
N ASP A 108 -1.27 -0.12 -4.71
CA ASP A 108 -2.31 -0.11 -5.76
C ASP A 108 -3.12 1.19 -5.75
N GLY A 109 -2.82 2.11 -4.83
CA GLY A 109 -3.55 3.35 -4.64
C GLY A 109 -4.85 3.20 -3.86
N ARG A 110 -5.13 2.04 -3.28
CA ARG A 110 -6.32 1.84 -2.44
C ARG A 110 -6.11 2.52 -1.09
N MET A 111 -7.08 3.31 -0.66
CA MET A 111 -7.07 3.90 0.67
C MET A 111 -7.18 2.80 1.74
N TYR A 112 -6.32 2.85 2.74
CA TYR A 112 -6.46 2.02 3.93
C TYR A 112 -7.71 2.42 4.72
N GLU A 113 -8.48 1.43 5.17
CA GLU A 113 -9.73 1.63 5.92
C GLU A 113 -9.86 0.58 7.02
N ASN A 114 -10.12 1.04 8.25
CA ASN A 114 -10.32 0.19 9.43
C ASN A 114 -9.20 -0.83 9.67
N VAL A 115 -7.95 -0.42 9.49
CA VAL A 115 -6.78 -1.31 9.54
C VAL A 115 -5.55 -0.59 10.09
N SER A 116 -4.68 -1.35 10.77
CA SER A 116 -3.30 -0.93 11.07
C SER A 116 -2.40 -1.35 9.90
N PHE A 117 -1.48 -0.47 9.51
CA PHE A 117 -0.56 -0.70 8.40
C PHE A 117 0.77 -0.01 8.64
N GLN A 118 1.80 -0.42 7.90
CA GLN A 118 3.10 0.23 7.87
C GLN A 118 3.27 0.99 6.56
N CYS A 119 3.78 2.20 6.65
CA CYS A 119 4.09 3.03 5.50
C CYS A 119 5.29 3.93 5.82
N ARG A 120 6.02 4.34 4.78
CA ARG A 120 7.03 5.39 4.91
C ARG A 120 6.38 6.76 4.72
N ASN A 121 6.77 7.72 5.56
CA ASN A 121 6.39 9.12 5.35
C ASN A 121 7.24 9.75 4.23
N ALA A 122 6.98 11.03 3.94
CA ALA A 122 7.74 11.79 2.93
C ALA A 122 9.26 11.85 3.20
N ASP A 123 9.68 11.71 4.48
CA ASP A 123 11.10 11.69 4.87
C ASP A 123 11.70 10.27 4.79
N GLY A 124 10.95 9.27 4.30
CA GLY A 124 11.36 7.88 4.21
C GLY A 124 11.35 7.11 5.53
N ILE A 125 10.82 7.69 6.62
CA ILE A 125 10.75 7.07 7.94
C ILE A 125 9.59 6.09 7.97
N LEU A 126 9.87 4.81 8.23
CA LEU A 126 8.86 3.78 8.42
C LEU A 126 8.12 4.03 9.74
N GLY A 127 6.80 3.97 9.70
CA GLY A 127 5.94 4.07 10.87
C GLY A 127 4.75 3.14 10.79
N THR A 128 4.16 2.85 11.94
CA THR A 128 2.88 2.14 12.04
C THR A 128 1.76 3.16 12.19
N TYR A 129 0.71 3.01 11.41
CA TYR A 129 -0.46 3.90 11.35
C TYR A 129 -1.73 3.11 11.57
N TYR A 130 -2.81 3.80 11.93
CA TYR A 130 -4.15 3.21 12.02
C TYR A 130 -5.16 4.09 11.27
N ALA A 131 -5.76 3.53 10.22
CA ALA A 131 -6.88 4.13 9.51
C ALA A 131 -8.20 3.73 10.18
N ASP A 132 -9.06 4.67 10.47
CA ASP A 132 -10.39 4.39 10.99
C ASP A 132 -11.35 3.93 9.87
N LYS A 133 -12.63 3.70 10.21
CA LYS A 133 -13.66 3.25 9.24
C LYS A 133 -13.92 4.24 8.11
N SER A 134 -13.50 5.49 8.23
CA SER A 134 -13.59 6.52 7.18
C SER A 134 -12.30 6.62 6.36
N GLY A 135 -11.29 5.81 6.67
CA GLY A 135 -9.93 5.87 6.10
C GLY A 135 -9.05 6.95 6.74
N ALA A 136 -9.59 7.83 7.58
CA ALA A 136 -8.79 8.86 8.22
C ALA A 136 -7.83 8.27 9.25
N LEU A 137 -6.56 8.72 9.22
CA LEU A 137 -5.57 8.28 10.19
C LEU A 137 -5.84 8.89 11.56
N ARG A 138 -5.59 8.09 12.58
CA ARG A 138 -5.59 8.55 13.96
C ARG A 138 -4.35 9.43 14.21
N THR A 139 -4.57 10.64 14.73
CA THR A 139 -3.50 11.62 14.98
C THR A 139 -3.67 12.22 16.37
N SER A 140 -2.58 12.56 17.05
CA SER A 140 -2.55 13.29 18.32
C SER A 140 -3.51 12.75 19.38
N GLN A 141 -3.70 11.44 19.45
CA GLN A 141 -4.69 10.88 20.37
C GLN A 141 -4.34 9.50 20.91
N LYS A 142 -4.88 9.26 22.09
CA LYS A 142 -5.03 7.93 22.68
C LYS A 142 -6.17 7.19 21.97
N TYR A 143 -5.94 5.93 21.62
CA TYR A 143 -6.94 5.05 21.04
C TYR A 143 -7.01 3.75 21.82
N GLN A 144 -8.24 3.33 22.16
CA GLN A 144 -8.49 2.07 22.87
C GLN A 144 -9.09 1.05 21.90
N SER A 145 -8.47 -0.12 21.80
CA SER A 145 -8.98 -1.24 21.02
C SER A 145 -8.99 -2.50 21.89
N GLY A 146 -10.18 -2.91 22.33
CA GLY A 146 -10.32 -3.98 23.32
C GLY A 146 -9.59 -3.64 24.64
N LYS A 147 -8.63 -4.47 25.03
CA LYS A 147 -7.76 -4.23 26.20
C LYS A 147 -6.51 -3.42 25.92
N ASP A 148 -6.21 -3.17 24.65
CA ASP A 148 -4.98 -2.54 24.21
C ASP A 148 -5.15 -1.02 24.06
N THR A 149 -4.15 -0.26 24.48
CA THR A 149 -4.10 1.19 24.38
C THR A 149 -2.99 1.59 23.43
N TYR A 150 -3.32 2.51 22.52
CA TYR A 150 -2.42 3.03 21.49
C TYR A 150 -2.30 4.55 21.60
N TYR A 151 -1.15 5.07 21.20
CA TYR A 151 -0.90 6.51 21.06
C TYR A 151 -0.28 6.79 19.69
N PHE A 152 -0.77 7.88 19.08
CA PHE A 152 -0.30 8.38 17.78
C PHE A 152 0.14 9.83 17.91
N ASP A 153 1.21 10.19 17.19
CA ASP A 153 1.70 11.56 17.10
C ASP A 153 0.80 12.43 16.19
N GLU A 154 1.17 13.68 16.01
CA GLU A 154 0.43 14.64 15.18
C GLU A 154 0.45 14.27 13.68
N TYR A 155 1.39 13.44 13.25
CA TYR A 155 1.50 12.91 11.89
C TYR A 155 0.83 11.54 11.74
N GLY A 156 0.16 11.05 12.79
CA GLY A 156 -0.53 9.75 12.79
C GLY A 156 0.37 8.55 12.98
N ARG A 157 1.66 8.74 13.25
CA ARG A 157 2.60 7.66 13.49
C ARG A 157 2.45 7.16 14.94
N GLY A 158 2.34 5.86 15.10
CA GLY A 158 2.35 5.21 16.40
C GLY A 158 3.66 5.45 17.16
N TYR A 159 3.58 5.67 18.45
CA TYR A 159 4.77 5.84 19.31
C TYR A 159 5.63 4.58 19.27
N GLU A 160 6.96 4.78 19.36
CA GLU A 160 7.96 3.72 19.41
C GLU A 160 8.91 3.96 20.55
N GLY A 161 9.29 2.87 21.27
CA GLY A 161 10.22 2.98 22.39
C GLY A 161 9.60 3.63 23.64
N ALA A 162 10.44 4.27 24.45
CA ALA A 162 10.04 4.83 25.73
C ALA A 162 9.50 6.26 25.58
N HIS A 163 8.29 6.50 26.09
CA HIS A 163 7.67 7.83 26.15
C HIS A 163 7.07 8.11 27.51
N MET A 164 7.11 9.38 27.91
CA MET A 164 6.46 9.87 29.14
C MET A 164 5.03 10.35 28.81
N ILE A 165 4.03 9.78 29.47
CA ILE A 165 2.62 10.19 29.37
C ILE A 165 2.12 10.47 30.78
N ASP A 166 1.67 11.70 31.03
CA ASP A 166 1.15 12.14 32.33
C ASP A 166 2.09 11.81 33.51
N GLY A 167 3.41 12.01 33.28
CA GLY A 167 4.44 11.80 34.32
C GLY A 167 4.82 10.32 34.56
N LYS A 168 4.26 9.38 33.81
CA LYS A 168 4.59 7.96 33.86
C LYS A 168 5.25 7.51 32.56
N GLN A 169 6.32 6.72 32.66
CA GLN A 169 7.01 6.14 31.52
C GLN A 169 6.29 4.87 31.03
N TYR A 170 6.10 4.79 29.71
CA TYR A 170 5.55 3.63 29.01
C TYR A 170 6.47 3.23 27.89
N GLN A 171 6.45 1.95 27.56
CA GLN A 171 7.12 1.38 26.39
C GLN A 171 6.09 1.14 25.29
N PHE A 172 6.45 1.53 24.05
CA PHE A 172 5.57 1.44 22.88
C PHE A 172 6.18 0.61 21.78
N GLU A 173 5.32 -0.09 21.06
CA GLU A 173 5.62 -0.79 19.82
C GLU A 173 4.45 -0.60 18.86
N GLY A 174 4.69 -0.02 17.66
CA GLY A 174 3.64 0.30 16.69
C GLY A 174 2.50 1.15 17.25
N GLY A 175 2.78 2.04 18.20
CA GLY A 175 1.80 2.84 18.91
C GLY A 175 1.15 2.16 20.12
N LYS A 176 1.28 0.85 20.28
CA LYS A 176 0.70 0.07 21.37
C LYS A 176 1.57 0.15 22.63
N ILE A 177 0.96 0.31 23.81
CA ILE A 177 1.64 0.15 25.10
C ILE A 177 1.97 -1.33 25.29
N VAL A 178 3.26 -1.64 25.53
CA VAL A 178 3.76 -3.01 25.75
C VAL A 178 4.44 -3.18 27.12
N GLY A 179 4.67 -2.09 27.86
CA GLY A 179 5.28 -2.10 29.20
C GLY A 179 5.13 -0.81 29.96
#